data_1efb8d648c1cc1abfd7475fe6b032946
#
_entry.id   1efb8d648c1cc1abfd7475fe6b032946
#
_cell.length_a   1.000
_cell.length_b   1.000
_cell.length_c   1.000
_cell.angle_alpha   90.00
_cell.angle_beta   90.00
_cell.angle_gamma   90.00
#
_symmetry.space_group_name_H-M   'P 1'
#
loop_
_entity.id
_entity.type
_entity.pdbx_description
1 polymer ?
#
loop_
_entity_poly.entity_id
_entity_poly.type
_entity_poly.pdbx_seq_one_letter_code
_entity_poly.pdbx_strand_id
1 'polypeptide(L)'
;MEHAHTDQWFTLRWRDDALELIDQRFLPRREEYLRLKTPEAVAEAIEKLVVRGAPAIGCVAAFGLVLAAKRSKSLNLESFKKDLELARKRLAQTRPTAVNLFWALERMSLIWNDKANRNLDREFIEESLLNEAIEIQREDLDSCRKIGMHGVDLIPSSARVL
;
A
#
# COMPACT_ATOMS: atom_id res chain seq x y z
N MET A 1 -35.07 -7.15 9.17
CA MET A 1 -33.90 -6.25 9.10
C MET A 1 -32.70 -7.17 8.97
N GLU A 2 -32.25 -7.37 7.72
CA GLU A 2 -31.05 -8.16 7.44
C GLU A 2 -29.84 -7.33 7.91
N HIS A 3 -29.15 -7.84 8.91
CA HIS A 3 -27.84 -7.32 9.29
C HIS A 3 -26.89 -7.63 8.11
N ALA A 4 -26.56 -6.59 7.35
CA ALA A 4 -25.50 -6.64 6.37
C ALA A 4 -24.25 -7.21 7.06
N HIS A 5 -23.65 -8.22 6.45
CA HIS A 5 -22.36 -8.76 6.84
C HIS A 5 -21.41 -7.60 7.14
N THR A 6 -21.06 -7.44 8.41
CA THR A 6 -19.98 -6.55 8.80
C THR A 6 -18.72 -7.08 8.15
N ASP A 7 -18.33 -6.45 7.05
CA ASP A 7 -17.00 -6.67 6.48
C ASP A 7 -16.01 -6.53 7.64
N GLN A 8 -15.19 -7.56 7.85
CA GLN A 8 -14.19 -7.58 8.91
C GLN A 8 -13.37 -6.29 8.85
N TRP A 9 -13.19 -5.63 9.99
CA TRP A 9 -12.37 -4.42 10.12
C TRP A 9 -10.99 -4.60 9.48
N PHE A 10 -10.53 -3.64 8.70
CA PHE A 10 -9.23 -3.67 8.04
C PHE A 10 -8.58 -2.29 8.00
N THR A 11 -7.27 -2.24 7.97
CA THR A 11 -6.51 -0.99 7.80
C THR A 11 -6.48 -0.56 6.34
N LEU A 12 -6.15 -1.50 5.46
CA LEU A 12 -6.14 -1.32 4.01
C LEU A 12 -6.38 -2.66 3.31
N ARG A 13 -6.95 -2.63 2.12
CA ARG A 13 -7.08 -3.81 1.25
C ARG A 13 -7.17 -3.41 -0.22
N TRP A 14 -6.72 -4.29 -1.09
CA TRP A 14 -6.94 -4.17 -2.51
C TRP A 14 -8.23 -4.88 -2.90
N ARG A 15 -9.11 -4.19 -3.62
CA ARG A 15 -10.38 -4.77 -4.10
C ARG A 15 -10.87 -4.05 -5.35
N ASP A 16 -11.28 -4.82 -6.38
CA ASP A 16 -11.87 -4.32 -7.62
C ASP A 16 -11.08 -3.14 -8.23
N ASP A 17 -9.78 -3.35 -8.43
CA ASP A 17 -8.84 -2.35 -8.98
C ASP A 17 -8.81 -1.01 -8.24
N ALA A 18 -8.99 -1.06 -6.93
CA ALA A 18 -8.89 0.08 -6.05
C ALA A 18 -8.22 -0.29 -4.72
N LEU A 19 -7.57 0.67 -4.12
CA LEU A 19 -7.09 0.59 -2.75
C LEU A 19 -8.16 1.14 -1.82
N GLU A 20 -8.69 0.28 -0.93
CA GLU A 20 -9.57 0.69 0.15
C GLU A 20 -8.75 0.82 1.44
N LEU A 21 -8.96 1.89 2.19
CA LEU A 21 -8.30 2.11 3.47
C LEU A 21 -9.21 2.88 4.45
N ILE A 22 -9.02 2.59 5.74
CA ILE A 22 -9.72 3.33 6.79
C ILE A 22 -9.13 4.74 6.91
N ASP A 23 -9.99 5.75 7.01
CA ASP A 23 -9.56 7.11 7.29
C ASP A 23 -9.24 7.29 8.78
N GLN A 24 -7.97 7.16 9.12
CA GLN A 24 -7.51 7.20 10.51
C GLN A 24 -7.68 8.58 11.18
N ARG A 25 -8.01 9.63 10.43
CA ARG A 25 -8.25 10.97 10.98
C ARG A 25 -9.53 11.03 11.81
N PHE A 26 -10.46 10.14 11.53
CA PHE A 26 -11.76 10.11 12.23
C PHE A 26 -11.81 9.13 13.40
N LEU A 27 -10.81 8.25 13.52
CA LEU A 27 -10.74 7.31 14.63
C LEU A 27 -10.51 8.03 15.97
N PRO A 28 -11.06 7.54 17.08
CA PRO A 28 -11.98 6.39 17.22
C PRO A 28 -13.46 6.76 17.05
N ARG A 29 -13.78 8.00 16.67
CA ARG A 29 -15.16 8.52 16.67
C ARG A 29 -16.01 7.95 15.55
N ARG A 30 -15.41 7.67 14.40
CA ARG A 30 -16.07 7.14 13.20
C ARG A 30 -15.13 6.21 12.46
N GLU A 31 -15.69 5.17 11.87
CA GLU A 31 -15.01 4.30 10.92
C GLU A 31 -15.50 4.67 9.51
N GLU A 32 -14.66 5.32 8.75
CA GLU A 32 -14.92 5.69 7.36
C GLU A 32 -13.85 5.07 6.49
N TYR A 33 -14.27 4.52 5.35
CA TYR A 33 -13.37 3.91 4.39
C TYR A 33 -13.33 4.74 3.11
N LEU A 34 -12.13 4.99 2.62
CA LEU A 34 -11.90 5.64 1.33
C LEU A 34 -11.53 4.59 0.30
N ARG A 35 -12.02 4.80 -0.92
CA ARG A 35 -11.67 3.97 -2.07
C ARG A 35 -10.87 4.79 -3.07
N LEU A 36 -9.56 4.55 -3.10
CA LEU A 36 -8.60 5.27 -3.92
C LEU A 36 -8.37 4.54 -5.24
N LYS A 37 -8.45 5.28 -6.34
CA LYS A 37 -8.34 4.73 -7.69
C LYS A 37 -7.22 5.34 -8.52
N THR A 38 -6.48 6.31 -7.99
CA THR A 38 -5.38 6.98 -8.70
C THR A 38 -4.15 7.11 -7.81
N PRO A 39 -2.94 7.13 -8.37
CA PRO A 39 -1.73 7.38 -7.60
C PRO A 39 -1.74 8.75 -6.90
N GLU A 40 -2.37 9.76 -7.49
CA GLU A 40 -2.54 11.09 -6.89
C GLU A 40 -3.40 11.04 -5.63
N ALA A 41 -4.54 10.32 -5.68
CA ALA A 41 -5.39 10.13 -4.51
C ALA A 41 -4.65 9.41 -3.37
N VAL A 42 -3.78 8.45 -3.72
CA VAL A 42 -2.91 7.77 -2.74
C VAL A 42 -1.90 8.75 -2.16
N ALA A 43 -1.24 9.55 -2.97
CA ALA A 43 -0.29 10.56 -2.52
C ALA A 43 -0.96 11.56 -1.56
N GLU A 44 -2.13 12.08 -1.92
CA GLU A 44 -2.90 12.96 -1.05
C GLU A 44 -3.33 12.31 0.26
N ALA A 45 -3.70 11.03 0.24
CA ALA A 45 -4.07 10.29 1.44
C ALA A 45 -2.90 10.18 2.43
N ILE A 46 -1.68 9.98 1.92
CA ILE A 46 -0.46 9.95 2.74
C ILE A 46 -0.16 11.36 3.29
N GLU A 47 -0.19 12.39 2.45
CA GLU A 47 0.07 13.78 2.84
C GLU A 47 -0.92 14.30 3.91
N LYS A 48 -2.20 13.97 3.73
CA LYS A 48 -3.30 14.39 4.63
C LYS A 48 -3.43 13.51 5.87
N LEU A 49 -2.50 12.57 6.10
CA LEU A 49 -2.51 11.64 7.23
C LEU A 49 -3.79 10.79 7.33
N VAL A 50 -4.43 10.49 6.20
CA VAL A 50 -5.52 9.52 6.10
C VAL A 50 -5.02 8.15 6.55
N VAL A 51 -3.80 7.80 6.14
CA VAL A 51 -3.06 6.64 6.62
C VAL A 51 -1.87 7.08 7.48
N ARG A 52 -1.66 6.41 8.59
CA ARG A 52 -0.55 6.59 9.52
C ARG A 52 0.05 5.23 9.89
N GLY A 53 1.29 5.27 10.38
CA GLY A 53 2.07 4.07 10.68
C GLY A 53 3.10 3.80 9.58
N ALA A 54 4.37 3.66 9.97
CA ALA A 54 5.48 3.55 9.03
C ALA A 54 5.27 2.41 8.01
N PRO A 55 4.96 1.15 8.41
CA PRO A 55 4.76 0.08 7.44
C PRO A 55 3.52 0.29 6.57
N ALA A 56 2.40 0.74 7.15
CA ALA A 56 1.16 0.98 6.41
C ALA A 56 1.35 2.02 5.29
N ILE A 57 2.15 3.07 5.52
CA ILE A 57 2.50 4.06 4.49
C ILE A 57 3.25 3.39 3.34
N GLY A 58 4.19 2.47 3.65
CA GLY A 58 4.90 1.69 2.62
C GLY A 58 3.95 0.82 1.80
N CYS A 59 3.04 0.07 2.45
CA CYS A 59 2.02 -0.73 1.77
C CYS A 59 1.14 0.13 0.85
N VAL A 60 0.63 1.25 1.36
CA VAL A 60 -0.22 2.17 0.60
C VAL A 60 0.53 2.73 -0.62
N ALA A 61 1.80 3.08 -0.47
CA ALA A 61 2.63 3.57 -1.58
C ALA A 61 2.86 2.49 -2.65
N ALA A 62 3.08 1.24 -2.26
CA ALA A 62 3.20 0.12 -3.19
C ALA A 62 1.93 -0.03 -4.04
N PHE A 63 0.75 -0.03 -3.43
CA PHE A 63 -0.51 -0.03 -4.18
C PHE A 63 -0.72 1.25 -5.02
N GLY A 64 -0.17 2.39 -4.60
CA GLY A 64 -0.16 3.60 -5.41
C GLY A 64 0.56 3.41 -6.75
N LEU A 65 1.66 2.66 -6.77
CA LEU A 65 2.38 2.29 -8.00
C LEU A 65 1.59 1.28 -8.85
N VAL A 66 0.86 0.35 -8.23
CA VAL A 66 -0.07 -0.55 -8.96
C VAL A 66 -1.14 0.27 -9.68
N LEU A 67 -1.72 1.27 -9.01
CA LEU A 67 -2.70 2.16 -9.62
C LEU A 67 -2.10 2.98 -10.76
N ALA A 68 -0.84 3.41 -10.64
CA ALA A 68 -0.13 4.09 -11.74
C ALA A 68 0.03 3.17 -12.95
N ALA A 69 0.44 1.92 -12.74
CA ALA A 69 0.58 0.93 -13.81
C ALA A 69 -0.75 0.71 -14.53
N LYS A 70 -1.82 0.40 -13.79
CA LYS A 70 -3.16 0.13 -14.35
C LYS A 70 -3.77 1.34 -15.08
N ARG A 71 -3.39 2.56 -14.72
CA ARG A 71 -3.91 3.79 -15.33
C ARG A 71 -3.05 4.38 -16.42
N SER A 72 -1.83 3.93 -16.57
CA SER A 72 -0.99 4.37 -17.68
C SER A 72 -1.69 4.11 -19.02
N LYS A 73 -1.65 5.10 -19.91
CA LYS A 73 -2.17 4.99 -21.28
C LYS A 73 -1.04 4.84 -22.30
N SER A 74 0.18 4.64 -21.82
CA SER A 74 1.36 4.52 -22.66
C SER A 74 1.28 3.29 -23.56
N LEU A 75 1.59 3.47 -24.84
CA LEU A 75 1.48 2.44 -25.88
C LEU A 75 2.73 1.56 -25.96
N ASN A 76 3.85 2.01 -25.39
CA ASN A 76 5.10 1.29 -25.40
C ASN A 76 5.73 1.21 -24.01
N LEU A 77 6.60 0.25 -23.85
CA LEU A 77 7.22 -0.09 -22.55
C LEU A 77 8.06 1.08 -22.00
N GLU A 78 8.76 1.82 -22.85
CA GLU A 78 9.60 2.93 -22.40
C GLU A 78 8.78 4.08 -21.82
N SER A 79 7.67 4.44 -22.46
CA SER A 79 6.74 5.44 -21.93
C SER A 79 6.03 4.95 -20.67
N PHE A 80 5.68 3.66 -20.61
CA PHE A 80 5.10 3.03 -19.42
C PHE A 80 6.05 3.13 -18.22
N LYS A 81 7.33 2.82 -18.39
CA LYS A 81 8.35 2.99 -17.34
C LYS A 81 8.47 4.44 -16.87
N LYS A 82 8.37 5.41 -17.78
CA LYS A 82 8.37 6.84 -17.41
C LYS A 82 7.17 7.20 -16.55
N ASP A 83 5.97 6.68 -16.87
CA ASP A 83 4.78 6.91 -16.06
C ASP A 83 4.95 6.35 -14.64
N LEU A 84 5.50 5.14 -14.51
CA LEU A 84 5.78 4.53 -13.20
C LEU A 84 6.81 5.35 -12.41
N GLU A 85 7.86 5.82 -13.06
CA GLU A 85 8.90 6.63 -12.41
C GLU A 85 8.36 8.00 -11.96
N LEU A 86 7.46 8.62 -12.74
CA LEU A 86 6.77 9.85 -12.33
C LEU A 86 5.89 9.62 -11.10
N ALA A 87 5.13 8.54 -11.08
CA ALA A 87 4.32 8.17 -9.92
C ALA A 87 5.19 7.86 -8.69
N ARG A 88 6.31 7.15 -8.86
CA ARG A 88 7.28 6.89 -7.80
C ARG A 88 7.80 8.19 -7.19
N LYS A 89 8.22 9.13 -8.02
CA LYS A 89 8.70 10.46 -7.57
C LYS A 89 7.62 11.24 -6.85
N ARG A 90 6.39 11.21 -7.35
CA ARG A 90 5.25 11.87 -6.70
C ARG A 90 4.97 11.30 -5.31
N LEU A 91 4.94 9.98 -5.18
CA LEU A 91 4.74 9.30 -3.89
C LEU A 91 5.91 9.55 -2.93
N ALA A 92 7.15 9.53 -3.40
CA ALA A 92 8.33 9.80 -2.57
C ALA A 92 8.32 11.20 -1.92
N GLN A 93 7.70 12.18 -2.59
CA GLN A 93 7.60 13.55 -2.08
C GLN A 93 6.58 13.71 -0.95
N THR A 94 5.68 12.77 -0.75
CA THR A 94 4.58 12.87 0.24
C THR A 94 5.10 12.92 1.67
N ARG A 95 6.12 12.12 2.00
CA ARG A 95 6.75 12.08 3.32
C ARG A 95 8.25 11.78 3.21
N PRO A 96 9.08 12.80 3.01
CA PRO A 96 10.51 12.62 2.71
C PRO A 96 11.34 11.91 3.78
N THR A 97 10.82 11.80 5.01
CA THR A 97 11.52 11.14 6.13
C THR A 97 10.99 9.72 6.43
N ALA A 98 10.00 9.24 5.69
CA ALA A 98 9.37 7.95 5.97
C ALA A 98 10.17 6.80 5.33
N VAL A 99 11.06 6.17 6.08
CA VAL A 99 11.95 5.10 5.62
C VAL A 99 11.20 3.97 4.89
N ASN A 100 10.08 3.51 5.46
CA ASN A 100 9.29 2.42 4.87
C ASN A 100 8.64 2.81 3.54
N LEU A 101 8.32 4.10 3.34
CA LEU A 101 7.87 4.62 2.05
C LEU A 101 8.93 4.39 0.97
N PHE A 102 10.16 4.83 1.23
CA PHE A 102 11.25 4.68 0.27
C PHE A 102 11.61 3.23 0.03
N TRP A 103 11.65 2.42 1.09
CA TRP A 103 11.88 0.98 0.97
C TRP A 103 10.86 0.30 0.04
N ALA A 104 9.56 0.57 0.24
CA ALA A 104 8.51 -0.01 -0.59
C ALA A 104 8.60 0.48 -2.04
N LEU A 105 8.81 1.79 -2.26
CA LEU A 105 8.97 2.35 -3.60
C LEU A 105 10.19 1.78 -4.34
N GLU A 106 11.30 1.56 -3.64
CA GLU A 106 12.50 0.95 -4.22
C GLU A 106 12.23 -0.52 -4.57
N ARG A 107 11.68 -1.30 -3.64
CA ARG A 107 11.33 -2.70 -3.87
C ARG A 107 10.40 -2.87 -5.09
N MET A 108 9.39 -2.03 -5.21
CA MET A 108 8.51 -1.99 -6.38
C MET A 108 9.27 -1.61 -7.66
N SER A 109 10.23 -0.68 -7.59
CA SER A 109 10.99 -0.25 -8.76
C SER A 109 11.88 -1.36 -9.33
N LEU A 110 12.41 -2.21 -8.49
CA LEU A 110 13.18 -3.38 -8.91
C LEU A 110 12.33 -4.34 -9.74
N ILE A 111 11.03 -4.50 -9.39
CA ILE A 111 10.12 -5.39 -10.12
C ILE A 111 9.94 -4.92 -11.57
N TRP A 112 9.54 -3.67 -11.82
CA TRP A 112 9.32 -3.25 -13.21
C TRP A 112 10.62 -3.14 -14.02
N ASN A 113 11.74 -2.82 -13.39
CA ASN A 113 13.02 -2.75 -14.08
C ASN A 113 13.51 -4.16 -14.48
N ASP A 114 13.43 -5.15 -13.60
CA ASP A 114 13.77 -6.54 -13.93
C ASP A 114 12.88 -7.07 -15.08
N LYS A 115 11.56 -6.90 -14.96
CA LYS A 115 10.61 -7.42 -15.96
C LYS A 115 10.76 -6.71 -17.31
N ALA A 116 10.96 -5.40 -17.31
CA ALA A 116 11.21 -4.64 -18.54
C ALA A 116 12.53 -5.01 -19.21
N ASN A 117 13.59 -5.26 -18.45
CA ASN A 117 14.87 -5.71 -18.99
C ASN A 117 14.78 -7.10 -19.65
N ARG A 118 13.81 -7.93 -19.25
CA ARG A 118 13.49 -9.21 -19.88
C ARG A 118 12.52 -9.10 -21.06
N ASN A 119 12.16 -7.88 -21.48
CA ASN A 119 11.20 -7.60 -22.55
C ASN A 119 9.83 -8.26 -22.32
N LEU A 120 9.41 -8.36 -21.07
CA LEU A 120 8.07 -8.84 -20.73
C LEU A 120 7.04 -7.75 -21.03
N ASP A 121 5.85 -8.20 -21.39
CA ASP A 121 4.75 -7.29 -21.73
C ASP A 121 4.25 -6.48 -20.52
N ARG A 122 3.46 -5.47 -20.82
CA ARG A 122 2.94 -4.56 -19.83
C ARG A 122 2.01 -5.26 -18.84
N GLU A 123 1.12 -6.11 -19.32
CA GLU A 123 0.17 -6.86 -18.50
C GLU A 123 0.88 -7.70 -17.46
N PHE A 124 1.97 -8.36 -17.86
CA PHE A 124 2.79 -9.13 -16.93
C PHE A 124 3.47 -8.25 -15.87
N ILE A 125 3.91 -7.06 -16.25
CA ILE A 125 4.51 -6.10 -15.29
C ILE A 125 3.44 -5.61 -14.31
N GLU A 126 2.24 -5.28 -14.79
CA GLU A 126 1.13 -4.84 -13.93
C GLU A 126 0.73 -5.91 -12.91
N GLU A 127 0.62 -7.17 -13.34
CA GLU A 127 0.33 -8.30 -12.46
C GLU A 127 1.46 -8.52 -11.44
N SER A 128 2.72 -8.46 -11.90
CA SER A 128 3.89 -8.60 -11.02
C SER A 128 3.93 -7.51 -9.95
N LEU A 129 3.60 -6.26 -10.29
CA LEU A 129 3.52 -5.16 -9.34
C LEU A 129 2.38 -5.36 -8.33
N LEU A 130 1.22 -5.85 -8.78
CA LEU A 130 0.13 -6.15 -7.86
C LEU A 130 0.50 -7.26 -6.87
N ASN A 131 1.08 -8.34 -7.37
CA ASN A 131 1.52 -9.45 -6.53
C ASN A 131 2.55 -8.99 -5.51
N GLU A 132 3.50 -8.15 -5.89
CA GLU A 132 4.52 -7.60 -4.99
C GLU A 132 3.91 -6.68 -3.92
N ALA A 133 2.95 -5.83 -4.28
CA ALA A 133 2.26 -4.96 -3.32
C ALA A 133 1.45 -5.78 -2.28
N ILE A 134 0.80 -6.86 -2.73
CA ILE A 134 0.11 -7.81 -1.84
C ILE A 134 1.12 -8.51 -0.91
N GLU A 135 2.28 -8.89 -1.43
CA GLU A 135 3.33 -9.54 -0.63
C GLU A 135 3.90 -8.59 0.43
N ILE A 136 4.16 -7.32 0.08
CA ILE A 136 4.57 -6.28 1.04
C ILE A 136 3.54 -6.16 2.18
N GLN A 137 2.26 -6.13 1.86
CA GLN A 137 1.19 -6.08 2.86
C GLN A 137 1.15 -7.34 3.72
N ARG A 138 1.30 -8.52 3.13
CA ARG A 138 1.32 -9.81 3.83
C ARG A 138 2.49 -9.91 4.81
N GLU A 139 3.68 -9.51 4.39
CA GLU A 139 4.88 -9.49 5.22
C GLU A 139 4.73 -8.58 6.44
N ASP A 140 4.09 -7.41 6.27
CA ASP A 140 3.79 -6.50 7.39
C ASP A 140 2.83 -7.13 8.39
N LEU A 141 1.73 -7.71 7.92
CA LEU A 141 0.76 -8.41 8.77
C LEU A 141 1.41 -9.57 9.53
N ASP A 142 2.24 -10.38 8.87
CA ASP A 142 2.94 -11.50 9.50
C ASP A 142 3.97 -11.02 10.52
N SER A 143 4.65 -9.91 10.26
CA SER A 143 5.57 -9.28 11.21
C SER A 143 4.85 -8.79 12.45
N CYS A 144 3.71 -8.10 12.30
CA CYS A 144 2.88 -7.66 13.41
C CYS A 144 2.39 -8.84 14.27
N ARG A 145 1.94 -9.93 13.64
CA ARG A 145 1.53 -11.15 14.35
C ARG A 145 2.68 -11.78 15.14
N LYS A 146 3.87 -11.89 14.53
CA LYS A 146 5.06 -12.43 15.20
C LYS A 146 5.47 -11.58 16.38
N ILE A 147 5.45 -10.25 16.25
CA ILE A 147 5.73 -9.32 17.36
C ILE A 147 4.73 -9.58 18.51
N GLY A 148 3.44 -9.68 18.21
CA GLY A 148 2.43 -9.99 19.20
C GLY A 148 2.65 -11.34 19.89
N MET A 149 2.94 -12.40 19.11
CA MET A 149 3.21 -13.74 19.64
C MET A 149 4.42 -13.78 20.59
N HIS A 150 5.52 -13.10 20.20
CA HIS A 150 6.71 -13.04 21.05
C HIS A 150 6.56 -12.11 22.26
N GLY A 151 5.70 -11.08 22.12
CA GLY A 151 5.47 -10.12 23.20
C GLY A 151 4.52 -10.60 24.28
N VAL A 152 3.56 -11.47 23.97
CA VAL A 152 2.50 -11.86 24.90
C VAL A 152 3.02 -12.53 26.16
N ASP A 153 4.06 -13.34 26.07
CA ASP A 153 4.67 -14.05 27.20
C ASP A 153 5.41 -13.11 28.17
N LEU A 154 5.72 -11.88 27.74
CA LEU A 154 6.34 -10.86 28.56
C LEU A 154 5.33 -10.03 29.36
N ILE A 155 4.03 -10.20 29.09
CA ILE A 155 2.95 -9.42 29.71
C ILE A 155 2.41 -10.16 30.93
N PRO A 156 2.53 -9.59 32.14
CA PRO A 156 1.95 -10.19 33.33
C PRO A 156 0.42 -10.29 33.22
N SER A 157 -0.18 -11.31 33.84
CA SER A 157 -1.62 -11.60 33.78
C SER A 157 -2.55 -10.47 34.26
N SER A 158 -2.02 -9.52 35.04
CA SER A 158 -2.75 -8.33 35.53
C SER A 158 -2.29 -7.02 34.94
N ALA A 159 -1.53 -7.05 33.83
CA ALA A 159 -0.98 -5.85 33.20
C ALA A 159 -2.05 -5.03 32.48
N ARG A 160 -1.83 -3.71 32.45
CA ARG A 160 -2.51 -2.79 31.55
C ARG A 160 -1.53 -2.44 30.43
N VAL A 161 -1.93 -2.73 29.20
CA VAL A 161 -1.10 -2.46 28.01
C VAL A 161 -1.75 -1.32 27.24
N LEU A 162 -0.93 -0.35 26.80
CA LEU A 162 -1.30 0.79 25.96
C LEU A 162 -0.72 0.58 24.56
#